data_9940f17b5686f0eeef04ab5b9e8a4f21
#
_entry.id   9940f17b5686f0eeef04ab5b9e8a4f21
#
_cell.length_a   1.000
_cell.length_b   1.000
_cell.length_c   1.000
_cell.angle_alpha   90.00
_cell.angle_beta   90.00
_cell.angle_gamma   90.00
#
_symmetry.space_group_name_H-M   'P 1'
#
loop_
_entity.id
_entity.type
_entity.pdbx_description
1 polymer ?
#
loop_
_entity_poly.entity_id
_entity_poly.type
_entity_poly.pdbx_seq_one_letter_code
_entity_poly.pdbx_strand_id
1 'polypeptide(L)'
;VILHAANRLHSIALHNILILPDFYLPGTDTKINPFAKVEPVRSVAARIIRLREIGQTIGEIAGGEAVHPSNPRVGGMYRNVTERARMKMFDLAKEGRQLATDQMEFMIAILRNFQKRDYCVVGNAKVPMPKELGYHNQGYMAVDPMYGTNSLAEYPTWQPQRWAESRPWDWYMGEMEIDFEDPSYPIGGTTKKGGKANPQMEACTGVPTYDGQPVEVGPRARLVKFKGYDEKGTVGQHIARQLEYVDCIYAILKSLDALNTSGKVLADPIPQGDGSMGWAANEAPRGTDVHLARVKDGRVQWYEMLVPTTWNFPTCSRALTGAPWQLAELVVRGYDPCVSCATHMIVVDDDNRIVAQKLIQ
;
A
#
# COMPACT_ATOMS: atom_id res chain seq x y z
N VAL A 1 -10.69 -10.21 7.27
CA VAL A 1 -9.35 -10.25 7.86
C VAL A 1 -8.45 -11.22 7.11
N ILE A 2 -8.77 -12.53 6.99
CA ILE A 2 -7.92 -13.56 6.35
C ILE A 2 -7.46 -13.11 4.95
N LEU A 3 -8.40 -12.72 4.10
CA LEU A 3 -8.10 -12.31 2.72
C LEU A 3 -7.19 -11.08 2.65
N HIS A 4 -7.43 -10.07 3.49
CA HIS A 4 -6.59 -8.88 3.57
C HIS A 4 -5.18 -9.20 4.07
N ALA A 5 -5.07 -9.98 5.15
CA ALA A 5 -3.77 -10.36 5.69
C ALA A 5 -2.97 -11.23 4.72
N ALA A 6 -3.62 -12.15 4.01
CA ALA A 6 -2.99 -12.98 2.99
C ALA A 6 -2.48 -12.15 1.80
N ASN A 7 -3.27 -11.17 1.35
CA ASN A 7 -2.86 -10.25 0.28
C ASN A 7 -1.66 -9.38 0.70
N ARG A 8 -1.65 -8.88 1.94
CA ARG A 8 -0.50 -8.14 2.47
C ARG A 8 0.74 -9.01 2.58
N LEU A 9 0.62 -10.22 3.11
CA LEU A 9 1.72 -11.18 3.18
C LEU A 9 2.36 -11.40 1.81
N HIS A 10 1.54 -11.66 0.80
CA HIS A 10 1.97 -11.81 -0.59
C HIS A 10 2.68 -10.55 -1.11
N SER A 11 2.10 -9.37 -0.88
CA SER A 11 2.64 -8.09 -1.37
C SER A 11 3.96 -7.73 -0.70
N ILE A 12 4.09 -7.92 0.63
CA ILE A 12 5.33 -7.66 1.38
C ILE A 12 6.45 -8.60 0.89
N ALA A 13 6.12 -9.86 0.61
CA ALA A 13 7.10 -10.80 0.05
C ALA A 13 7.66 -10.30 -1.28
N LEU A 14 6.81 -9.86 -2.20
CA LEU A 14 7.23 -9.31 -3.48
C LEU A 14 8.08 -8.04 -3.29
N HIS A 15 7.63 -7.12 -2.45
CA HIS A 15 8.36 -5.91 -2.11
C HIS A 15 9.77 -6.21 -1.58
N ASN A 16 9.91 -7.21 -0.71
CA ASN A 16 11.21 -7.60 -0.15
C ASN A 16 12.22 -8.00 -1.23
N ILE A 17 11.81 -8.71 -2.28
CA ILE A 17 12.71 -9.03 -3.41
C ILE A 17 13.13 -7.76 -4.15
N LEU A 18 12.19 -6.84 -4.35
CA LEU A 18 12.42 -5.62 -5.13
C LEU A 18 13.36 -4.64 -4.42
N ILE A 19 13.34 -4.59 -3.09
CA ILE A 19 14.16 -3.64 -2.31
C ILE A 19 15.52 -4.20 -1.91
N LEU A 20 15.73 -5.51 -1.89
CA LEU A 20 17.01 -6.10 -1.50
C LEU A 20 18.21 -5.47 -2.22
N PRO A 21 18.18 -5.15 -3.53
CA PRO A 21 19.27 -4.51 -4.23
C PRO A 21 19.62 -3.09 -3.75
N ASP A 22 18.77 -2.45 -2.98
CA ASP A 22 19.07 -1.13 -2.42
C ASP A 22 20.00 -1.20 -1.21
N PHE A 23 20.08 -2.36 -0.57
CA PHE A 23 20.80 -2.58 0.67
C PHE A 23 22.10 -3.37 0.47
N TYR A 24 22.89 -3.44 1.53
CA TYR A 24 24.23 -4.01 1.51
C TYR A 24 24.33 -5.21 2.44
N LEU A 25 25.19 -6.15 2.07
CA LEU A 25 25.61 -7.19 3.00
C LEU A 25 26.28 -6.55 4.22
N PRO A 26 26.00 -7.02 5.44
CA PRO A 26 26.53 -6.44 6.67
C PRO A 26 28.04 -6.29 6.63
N GLY A 27 28.54 -5.09 7.00
CA GLY A 27 29.97 -4.80 7.06
C GLY A 27 30.68 -4.62 5.71
N THR A 28 29.92 -4.53 4.60
CA THR A 28 30.50 -4.39 3.25
C THR A 28 29.84 -3.25 2.46
N ASP A 29 30.46 -2.88 1.32
CA ASP A 29 29.88 -2.04 0.27
C ASP A 29 29.24 -2.87 -0.86
N THR A 30 29.10 -4.18 -0.68
CA THR A 30 28.47 -5.08 -1.66
C THR A 30 26.98 -5.04 -1.52
N LYS A 31 26.28 -4.61 -2.58
CA LYS A 31 24.82 -4.64 -2.65
C LYS A 31 24.30 -6.07 -2.72
N ILE A 32 23.14 -6.30 -2.12
CA ILE A 32 22.51 -7.61 -2.09
C ILE A 32 21.90 -7.90 -3.46
N ASN A 33 22.34 -8.99 -4.10
CA ASN A 33 21.69 -9.52 -5.30
C ASN A 33 20.73 -10.64 -4.88
N PRO A 34 19.40 -10.45 -4.92
CA PRO A 34 18.43 -11.44 -4.46
C PRO A 34 18.49 -12.78 -5.25
N PHE A 35 19.10 -12.78 -6.42
CA PHE A 35 19.27 -13.96 -7.26
C PHE A 35 20.65 -14.64 -7.11
N ALA A 36 21.47 -14.16 -6.19
CA ALA A 36 22.77 -14.78 -5.93
C ALA A 36 22.59 -16.18 -5.33
N LYS A 37 23.37 -17.15 -5.86
CA LYS A 37 23.34 -18.55 -5.41
C LYS A 37 24.21 -18.81 -4.16
N VAL A 38 24.52 -17.77 -3.39
CA VAL A 38 25.37 -17.82 -2.19
C VAL A 38 24.58 -17.55 -0.93
N GLU A 39 24.97 -18.18 0.17
CA GLU A 39 24.36 -17.91 1.47
C GLU A 39 24.83 -16.56 2.06
N PRO A 40 24.00 -15.87 2.83
CA PRO A 40 22.61 -16.21 3.24
C PRO A 40 21.54 -15.82 2.19
N VAL A 41 21.91 -15.16 1.11
CA VAL A 41 20.97 -14.58 0.13
C VAL A 41 20.07 -15.65 -0.50
N ARG A 42 20.62 -16.81 -0.83
CA ARG A 42 19.86 -17.92 -1.40
C ARG A 42 18.73 -18.38 -0.47
N SER A 43 19.02 -18.59 0.80
CA SER A 43 18.00 -18.99 1.79
C SER A 43 16.96 -17.90 2.03
N VAL A 44 17.37 -16.63 2.02
CA VAL A 44 16.47 -15.48 2.13
C VAL A 44 15.51 -15.42 0.95
N ALA A 45 16.01 -15.53 -0.28
CA ALA A 45 15.18 -15.51 -1.48
C ALA A 45 14.17 -16.68 -1.50
N ALA A 46 14.62 -17.87 -1.15
CA ALA A 46 13.75 -19.05 -1.07
C ALA A 46 12.62 -18.85 -0.04
N ARG A 47 12.94 -18.28 1.13
CA ARG A 47 11.98 -17.96 2.19
C ARG A 47 10.96 -16.91 1.73
N ILE A 48 11.37 -15.86 1.06
CA ILE A 48 10.49 -14.83 0.50
C ILE A 48 9.53 -15.46 -0.51
N ILE A 49 10.03 -16.30 -1.45
CA ILE A 49 9.20 -16.96 -2.45
C ILE A 49 8.17 -17.87 -1.77
N ARG A 50 8.58 -18.62 -0.76
CA ARG A 50 7.67 -19.52 -0.02
C ARG A 50 6.58 -18.74 0.73
N LEU A 51 6.91 -17.63 1.38
CA LEU A 51 5.93 -16.77 2.04
C LEU A 51 4.96 -16.12 1.06
N ARG A 52 5.44 -15.72 -0.13
CA ARG A 52 4.59 -15.24 -1.21
C ARG A 52 3.58 -16.32 -1.63
N GLU A 53 4.04 -17.55 -1.84
CA GLU A 53 3.20 -18.70 -2.21
C GLU A 53 2.16 -19.00 -1.11
N ILE A 54 2.54 -18.97 0.17
CA ILE A 54 1.63 -19.16 1.30
C ILE A 54 0.53 -18.10 1.27
N GLY A 55 0.89 -16.81 1.16
CA GLY A 55 -0.06 -15.72 1.11
C GLY A 55 -1.02 -15.86 -0.08
N GLN A 56 -0.50 -16.16 -1.26
CA GLN A 56 -1.28 -16.34 -2.48
C GLN A 56 -2.25 -17.53 -2.36
N THR A 57 -1.78 -18.66 -1.85
CA THR A 57 -2.62 -19.88 -1.69
C THR A 57 -3.73 -19.66 -0.66
N ILE A 58 -3.43 -19.00 0.46
CA ILE A 58 -4.46 -18.67 1.46
C ILE A 58 -5.49 -17.70 0.85
N GLY A 59 -5.03 -16.70 0.09
CA GLY A 59 -5.89 -15.76 -0.63
C GLY A 59 -6.81 -16.45 -1.62
N GLU A 60 -6.28 -17.39 -2.41
CA GLU A 60 -7.04 -18.19 -3.36
C GLU A 60 -8.11 -19.06 -2.66
N ILE A 61 -7.75 -19.75 -1.59
CA ILE A 61 -8.69 -20.60 -0.85
C ILE A 61 -9.83 -19.78 -0.24
N ALA A 62 -9.52 -18.61 0.35
CA ALA A 62 -10.52 -17.75 0.99
C ALA A 62 -11.30 -16.91 -0.01
N GLY A 63 -10.64 -16.42 -1.05
CA GLY A 63 -11.17 -15.48 -2.03
C GLY A 63 -11.77 -16.12 -3.29
N GLY A 64 -11.50 -17.40 -3.52
CA GLY A 64 -11.91 -18.12 -4.75
C GLY A 64 -10.87 -18.06 -5.86
N GLU A 65 -10.09 -17.00 -5.95
CA GLU A 65 -9.01 -16.80 -6.93
C GLU A 65 -7.84 -16.06 -6.28
N ALA A 66 -6.64 -16.27 -6.83
CA ALA A 66 -5.41 -15.76 -6.25
C ALA A 66 -5.22 -14.24 -6.42
N VAL A 67 -5.71 -13.67 -7.52
CA VAL A 67 -5.46 -12.26 -7.88
C VAL A 67 -6.73 -11.42 -7.80
N HIS A 68 -7.81 -11.89 -8.37
CA HIS A 68 -9.11 -11.19 -8.37
C HIS A 68 -10.13 -12.02 -7.58
N PRO A 69 -10.22 -11.84 -6.25
CA PRO A 69 -11.11 -12.65 -5.44
C PRO A 69 -12.56 -12.58 -5.94
N SER A 70 -13.08 -13.73 -6.38
CA SER A 70 -14.44 -13.87 -6.91
C SER A 70 -15.49 -14.22 -5.85
N ASN A 71 -15.06 -14.63 -4.66
CA ASN A 71 -15.93 -15.04 -3.56
C ASN A 71 -16.62 -13.85 -2.82
N PRO A 72 -15.97 -12.67 -2.60
CA PRO A 72 -16.64 -11.50 -2.03
C PRO A 72 -17.71 -10.94 -2.98
N ARG A 73 -18.89 -10.56 -2.45
CA ARG A 73 -19.96 -9.93 -3.20
C ARG A 73 -20.81 -9.03 -2.31
N VAL A 74 -21.67 -8.24 -2.92
CA VAL A 74 -22.64 -7.41 -2.19
C VAL A 74 -23.47 -8.30 -1.26
N GLY A 75 -23.50 -7.96 0.01
CA GLY A 75 -24.18 -8.73 1.06
C GLY A 75 -23.33 -9.82 1.73
N GLY A 76 -22.06 -10.00 1.33
CA GLY A 76 -21.16 -10.94 2.02
C GLY A 76 -20.24 -11.74 1.10
N MET A 77 -20.28 -13.07 1.23
CA MET A 77 -19.47 -13.99 0.44
C MET A 77 -20.40 -14.93 -0.35
N TYR A 78 -19.95 -15.33 -1.55
CA TYR A 78 -20.72 -16.27 -2.38
C TYR A 78 -20.85 -17.64 -1.71
N ARG A 79 -19.77 -18.12 -1.12
CA ARG A 79 -19.71 -19.39 -0.40
C ARG A 79 -18.82 -19.33 0.82
N ASN A 80 -19.15 -20.15 1.82
CA ASN A 80 -18.30 -20.30 2.99
C ASN A 80 -17.08 -21.20 2.70
N VAL A 81 -16.04 -21.05 3.49
CA VAL A 81 -14.87 -21.92 3.49
C VAL A 81 -15.24 -23.25 4.14
N THR A 82 -14.87 -24.37 3.52
CA THR A 82 -15.07 -25.70 4.12
C THR A 82 -14.07 -25.95 5.26
N GLU A 83 -14.39 -26.85 6.18
CA GLU A 83 -13.48 -27.22 7.28
C GLU A 83 -12.14 -27.75 6.76
N ARG A 84 -12.16 -28.56 5.71
CA ARG A 84 -10.92 -29.02 5.06
C ARG A 84 -10.06 -27.87 4.55
N ALA A 85 -10.69 -26.88 3.94
CA ALA A 85 -9.99 -25.69 3.41
C ALA A 85 -9.45 -24.82 4.57
N ARG A 86 -10.22 -24.68 5.66
CA ARG A 86 -9.79 -23.99 6.89
C ARG A 86 -8.53 -24.64 7.47
N MET A 87 -8.52 -25.97 7.60
CA MET A 87 -7.35 -26.69 8.10
C MET A 87 -6.13 -26.53 7.20
N LYS A 88 -6.30 -26.60 5.87
CA LYS A 88 -5.20 -26.35 4.93
C LYS A 88 -4.60 -24.95 5.08
N MET A 89 -5.43 -23.92 5.20
CA MET A 89 -4.96 -22.56 5.45
C MET A 89 -4.23 -22.43 6.79
N PHE A 90 -4.72 -23.15 7.83
CA PHE A 90 -4.12 -23.18 9.15
C PHE A 90 -2.71 -23.76 9.14
N ASP A 91 -2.51 -24.88 8.43
CA ASP A 91 -1.19 -25.52 8.28
C ASP A 91 -0.21 -24.62 7.52
N LEU A 92 -0.66 -23.99 6.43
CA LEU A 92 0.13 -22.99 5.69
C LEU A 92 0.52 -21.79 6.56
N ALA A 93 -0.41 -21.27 7.36
CA ALA A 93 -0.13 -20.15 8.25
C ALA A 93 0.82 -20.53 9.40
N LYS A 94 0.75 -21.76 9.91
CA LYS A 94 1.73 -22.29 10.89
C LYS A 94 3.14 -22.38 10.31
N GLU A 95 3.28 -22.90 9.10
CA GLU A 95 4.55 -22.90 8.37
C GLU A 95 5.05 -21.48 8.18
N GLY A 96 4.18 -20.59 7.70
CA GLY A 96 4.50 -19.18 7.44
C GLY A 96 4.96 -18.42 8.68
N ARG A 97 4.55 -18.80 9.88
CA ARG A 97 4.89 -18.10 11.12
C ARG A 97 6.40 -18.02 11.36
N GLN A 98 7.08 -19.17 11.30
CA GLN A 98 8.54 -19.20 11.50
C GLN A 98 9.25 -18.48 10.36
N LEU A 99 8.84 -18.75 9.13
CA LEU A 99 9.44 -18.12 7.93
C LEU A 99 9.30 -16.60 7.96
N ALA A 100 8.14 -16.06 8.37
CA ALA A 100 7.91 -14.62 8.48
C ALA A 100 8.75 -13.99 9.58
N THR A 101 8.90 -14.66 10.72
CA THR A 101 9.73 -14.18 11.82
C THR A 101 11.21 -14.11 11.41
N ASP A 102 11.75 -15.19 10.85
CA ASP A 102 13.14 -15.22 10.37
C ASP A 102 13.40 -14.18 9.28
N GLN A 103 12.41 -13.98 8.40
CA GLN A 103 12.51 -12.99 7.33
C GLN A 103 12.49 -11.56 7.88
N MET A 104 11.59 -11.27 8.81
CA MET A 104 11.52 -9.98 9.48
C MET A 104 12.83 -9.65 10.20
N GLU A 105 13.36 -10.58 11.00
CA GLU A 105 14.62 -10.39 11.73
C GLU A 105 15.79 -10.12 10.79
N PHE A 106 15.91 -10.88 9.71
CA PHE A 106 16.95 -10.66 8.70
C PHE A 106 16.84 -9.29 8.06
N MET A 107 15.64 -8.90 7.61
CA MET A 107 15.44 -7.61 6.95
C MET A 107 15.67 -6.45 7.90
N ILE A 108 15.18 -6.53 9.14
CA ILE A 108 15.43 -5.48 10.14
C ILE A 108 16.94 -5.33 10.43
N ALA A 109 17.67 -6.43 10.53
CA ALA A 109 19.12 -6.38 10.72
C ALA A 109 19.82 -5.63 9.56
N ILE A 110 19.45 -5.91 8.32
CA ILE A 110 19.96 -5.20 7.13
C ILE A 110 19.58 -3.72 7.16
N LEU A 111 18.33 -3.40 7.43
CA LEU A 111 17.83 -2.03 7.50
C LEU A 111 18.53 -1.22 8.60
N ARG A 112 18.76 -1.82 9.76
CA ARG A 112 19.51 -1.18 10.86
C ARG A 112 20.99 -0.97 10.52
N ASN A 113 21.62 -1.91 9.81
CA ASN A 113 22.98 -1.71 9.29
C ASN A 113 23.01 -0.59 8.26
N PHE A 114 22.03 -0.55 7.37
CA PHE A 114 21.91 0.51 6.36
C PHE A 114 21.75 1.89 7.01
N GLN A 115 20.93 2.01 8.04
CA GLN A 115 20.68 3.26 8.77
C GLN A 115 21.93 3.86 9.44
N LYS A 116 22.93 3.03 9.73
CA LYS A 116 24.21 3.45 10.33
C LYS A 116 25.24 3.93 9.32
N ARG A 117 24.94 3.86 8.02
CA ARG A 117 25.89 4.25 6.97
C ARG A 117 25.91 5.76 6.80
N ASP A 118 27.09 6.29 6.51
CA ASP A 118 27.30 7.71 6.19
C ASP A 118 27.08 8.00 4.69
N TYR A 119 27.06 6.96 3.86
CA TYR A 119 26.87 7.08 2.40
C TYR A 119 26.23 5.85 1.77
N CYS A 120 25.63 6.07 0.60
CA CYS A 120 25.23 5.04 -0.34
C CYS A 120 26.16 5.03 -1.55
N VAL A 121 26.35 3.84 -2.13
CA VAL A 121 27.08 3.70 -3.41
C VAL A 121 26.05 3.69 -4.55
N VAL A 122 26.14 4.68 -5.43
CA VAL A 122 25.31 4.81 -6.63
C VAL A 122 26.23 4.88 -7.84
N GLY A 123 26.24 3.84 -8.65
CA GLY A 123 27.29 3.66 -9.65
C GLY A 123 28.66 3.58 -9.00
N ASN A 124 29.57 4.48 -9.37
CA ASN A 124 30.92 4.59 -8.79
C ASN A 124 31.03 5.71 -7.73
N ALA A 125 29.94 6.42 -7.43
CA ALA A 125 29.93 7.55 -6.52
C ALA A 125 29.49 7.15 -5.11
N LYS A 126 30.13 7.74 -4.09
CA LYS A 126 29.68 7.69 -2.70
C LYS A 126 28.80 8.91 -2.46
N VAL A 127 27.50 8.70 -2.33
CA VAL A 127 26.49 9.74 -2.08
C VAL A 127 26.26 9.83 -0.57
N PRO A 128 26.46 10.99 0.06
CA PRO A 128 26.18 11.17 1.48
C PRO A 128 24.75 10.80 1.82
N MET A 129 24.52 10.08 2.90
CA MET A 129 23.21 9.67 3.35
C MET A 129 22.72 10.55 4.49
N PRO A 130 21.61 11.28 4.33
CA PRO A 130 21.00 12.04 5.41
C PRO A 130 20.56 11.10 6.55
N LYS A 131 20.71 11.53 7.81
CA LYS A 131 20.33 10.73 9.00
C LYS A 131 18.87 10.32 8.99
N GLU A 132 18.00 11.17 8.45
CA GLU A 132 16.55 10.96 8.35
C GLU A 132 16.11 11.03 6.88
N LEU A 133 16.74 10.24 6.01
CA LEU A 133 16.41 10.19 4.58
C LEU A 133 14.90 9.95 4.39
N GLY A 134 14.28 10.83 3.62
CA GLY A 134 12.85 10.72 3.31
C GLY A 134 11.92 11.03 4.50
N TYR A 135 12.43 11.71 5.54
CA TYR A 135 11.58 12.17 6.64
C TYR A 135 11.00 13.57 6.36
N HIS A 136 9.74 13.71 6.63
CA HIS A 136 9.05 14.98 6.77
C HIS A 136 7.93 14.81 7.82
N ASN A 137 7.43 15.92 8.34
CA ASN A 137 6.29 15.86 9.25
C ASN A 137 5.00 15.71 8.44
N GLN A 138 4.29 14.59 8.60
CA GLN A 138 3.04 14.28 7.92
C GLN A 138 2.00 13.71 8.88
N GLY A 139 0.74 13.83 8.49
CA GLY A 139 -0.36 13.09 9.08
C GLY A 139 -0.35 11.62 8.65
N TYR A 140 -1.05 10.78 9.42
CA TYR A 140 -1.22 9.36 9.12
C TYR A 140 -2.69 8.99 9.16
N MET A 141 -3.13 8.17 8.20
CA MET A 141 -4.48 7.65 8.14
C MET A 141 -4.45 6.13 7.91
N ALA A 142 -5.29 5.40 8.65
CA ALA A 142 -5.49 3.97 8.46
C ALA A 142 -6.84 3.53 9.02
N VAL A 143 -7.46 2.54 8.38
CA VAL A 143 -8.68 1.82 8.81
C VAL A 143 -8.42 0.34 8.69
N ASP A 144 -8.21 -0.36 9.80
CA ASP A 144 -7.71 -1.72 9.70
C ASP A 144 -8.39 -2.71 10.64
N PRO A 145 -9.26 -3.58 10.10
CA PRO A 145 -9.88 -4.65 10.89
C PRO A 145 -8.87 -5.69 11.41
N MET A 146 -7.67 -5.77 10.83
CA MET A 146 -6.62 -6.67 11.30
C MET A 146 -6.09 -6.26 12.67
N TYR A 147 -6.03 -4.96 12.94
CA TYR A 147 -5.53 -4.40 14.20
C TYR A 147 -6.61 -4.09 15.24
N GLY A 148 -7.87 -4.41 14.96
CA GLY A 148 -8.90 -4.43 16.00
C GLY A 148 -10.07 -3.47 15.80
N THR A 149 -10.09 -2.64 14.76
CA THR A 149 -11.25 -1.84 14.42
C THR A 149 -12.01 -2.47 13.26
N ASN A 150 -13.22 -2.93 13.53
CA ASN A 150 -14.14 -3.43 12.50
C ASN A 150 -15.19 -2.39 12.11
N SER A 151 -15.16 -1.22 12.72
CA SER A 151 -16.18 -0.20 12.57
C SER A 151 -15.58 1.11 12.08
N LEU A 152 -16.06 1.58 10.95
CA LEU A 152 -15.78 2.93 10.46
C LEU A 152 -16.37 4.02 11.38
N ALA A 153 -17.28 3.66 12.29
CA ALA A 153 -17.84 4.57 13.29
C ALA A 153 -16.80 5.06 14.32
N GLU A 154 -15.67 4.36 14.46
CA GLU A 154 -14.56 4.79 15.32
C GLU A 154 -13.68 5.88 14.67
N TYR A 155 -13.98 6.25 13.42
CA TYR A 155 -13.36 7.34 12.68
C TYR A 155 -14.35 8.50 12.49
N PRO A 156 -14.67 9.27 13.54
CA PRO A 156 -15.73 10.27 13.51
C PRO A 156 -15.47 11.42 12.53
N THR A 157 -14.27 11.53 12.02
CA THR A 157 -13.87 12.56 11.06
C THR A 157 -14.01 12.11 9.61
N TRP A 158 -14.40 10.86 9.36
CA TRP A 158 -14.54 10.30 8.01
C TRP A 158 -15.91 10.67 7.43
N GLN A 159 -15.91 11.74 6.66
CA GLN A 159 -17.06 12.14 5.87
C GLN A 159 -16.62 12.23 4.40
N PRO A 160 -17.36 11.64 3.45
CA PRO A 160 -17.03 11.68 2.03
C PRO A 160 -16.74 13.09 1.50
N GLN A 161 -17.46 14.09 2.00
CA GLN A 161 -17.31 15.49 1.63
C GLN A 161 -15.95 16.10 2.00
N ARG A 162 -15.20 15.46 2.89
CA ARG A 162 -13.87 15.90 3.31
C ARG A 162 -12.73 15.30 2.49
N TRP A 163 -13.05 14.37 1.59
CA TRP A 163 -12.08 13.79 0.67
C TRP A 163 -12.03 14.55 -0.64
N ALA A 164 -12.09 15.86 -0.54
CA ALA A 164 -11.86 16.69 -1.69
C ALA A 164 -10.46 16.40 -2.21
N GLU A 165 -10.35 16.21 -3.50
CA GLU A 165 -9.07 16.20 -4.14
C GLU A 165 -8.42 17.56 -3.96
N SER A 166 -7.24 17.57 -3.42
CA SER A 166 -6.37 18.70 -3.60
C SER A 166 -5.47 18.43 -4.79
N ARG A 167 -5.22 19.43 -5.51
CA ARG A 167 -4.28 19.60 -6.62
C ARG A 167 -3.38 18.44 -6.96
N PRO A 168 -3.52 17.90 -8.15
CA PRO A 168 -2.39 17.28 -8.80
C PRO A 168 -1.44 18.40 -9.17
N TRP A 169 -0.36 18.62 -8.54
CA TRP A 169 0.80 19.44 -8.86
C TRP A 169 0.56 20.75 -9.61
N ASP A 170 0.72 21.87 -8.90
CA ASP A 170 0.38 23.23 -9.32
C ASP A 170 0.91 23.65 -10.71
N TRP A 171 2.05 23.13 -11.11
CA TRP A 171 2.66 23.46 -12.41
C TRP A 171 2.01 22.75 -13.59
N TYR A 172 1.13 21.82 -13.31
CA TYR A 172 0.64 20.87 -14.29
C TYR A 172 -0.82 21.11 -14.65
N MET A 173 -1.69 21.45 -13.71
CA MET A 173 -3.13 21.32 -13.95
C MET A 173 -4.07 22.30 -13.26
N GLY A 174 -3.62 23.06 -12.28
CA GLY A 174 -4.52 23.89 -11.49
C GLY A 174 -5.37 23.11 -10.49
N GLU A 175 -6.31 23.79 -9.87
CA GLU A 175 -7.18 23.21 -8.84
C GLU A 175 -8.24 22.31 -9.46
N MET A 176 -8.33 21.08 -8.94
CA MET A 176 -9.46 20.18 -9.19
C MET A 176 -10.31 20.09 -7.92
N GLU A 177 -11.59 20.28 -8.06
CA GLU A 177 -12.57 19.98 -7.03
C GLU A 177 -13.45 18.84 -7.51
N ILE A 178 -13.59 17.79 -6.72
CA ILE A 178 -14.59 16.74 -6.93
C ILE A 178 -15.86 17.12 -6.17
N ASP A 179 -16.96 17.19 -6.89
CA ASP A 179 -18.28 17.29 -6.29
C ASP A 179 -18.87 15.88 -6.17
N PHE A 180 -18.71 15.29 -5.00
CA PHE A 180 -19.22 13.95 -4.72
C PHE A 180 -20.76 13.86 -4.76
N GLU A 181 -21.46 14.99 -4.74
CA GLU A 181 -22.92 15.04 -4.82
C GLU A 181 -23.43 15.16 -6.26
N ASP A 182 -22.58 15.58 -7.21
CA ASP A 182 -22.96 15.69 -8.60
C ASP A 182 -22.79 14.36 -9.36
N PRO A 183 -23.90 13.66 -9.70
CA PRO A 183 -23.82 12.39 -10.42
C PRO A 183 -23.37 12.51 -11.87
N SER A 184 -23.31 13.72 -12.41
CA SER A 184 -22.83 13.99 -13.78
C SER A 184 -21.35 14.34 -13.82
N TYR A 185 -20.69 14.36 -12.68
CA TYR A 185 -19.27 14.69 -12.60
C TYR A 185 -18.45 13.68 -13.42
N PRO A 186 -17.77 14.09 -14.47
CA PRO A 186 -17.01 13.16 -15.29
C PRO A 186 -15.75 12.72 -14.56
N ILE A 187 -15.59 11.43 -14.46
CA ILE A 187 -14.33 10.80 -14.06
C ILE A 187 -13.29 11.26 -15.06
N GLY A 188 -12.20 11.93 -14.58
CA GLY A 188 -11.15 12.39 -15.48
C GLY A 188 -10.91 13.91 -15.52
N GLY A 189 -11.37 14.62 -14.51
CA GLY A 189 -10.89 15.97 -14.22
C GLY A 189 -11.38 17.06 -15.15
N THR A 190 -12.64 17.43 -15.00
CA THR A 190 -13.08 18.76 -15.44
C THR A 190 -12.95 19.74 -14.30
N THR A 191 -12.44 20.92 -14.57
CA THR A 191 -12.42 21.98 -13.58
C THR A 191 -13.82 22.56 -13.39
N LYS A 192 -14.28 22.77 -12.15
CA LYS A 192 -15.56 23.44 -11.83
C LYS A 192 -15.73 24.83 -12.49
N LYS A 193 -14.70 25.44 -12.97
CA LYS A 193 -14.70 26.80 -13.54
C LYS A 193 -14.95 26.85 -15.04
N GLY A 194 -15.65 25.88 -15.65
CA GLY A 194 -16.11 25.97 -17.04
C GLY A 194 -14.98 26.10 -18.07
N GLY A 195 -13.77 25.77 -17.69
CA GLY A 195 -12.65 25.67 -18.63
C GLY A 195 -12.81 24.45 -19.52
N LYS A 196 -12.41 24.55 -20.77
CA LYS A 196 -12.29 23.37 -21.63
C LYS A 196 -11.38 22.37 -20.95
N ALA A 197 -11.81 21.10 -20.91
CA ALA A 197 -10.97 20.01 -20.42
C ALA A 197 -9.58 20.13 -21.08
N ASN A 198 -8.54 20.27 -20.25
CA ASN A 198 -7.19 20.23 -20.76
C ASN A 198 -6.90 18.76 -21.10
N PRO A 199 -6.59 18.40 -22.34
CA PRO A 199 -6.30 17.01 -22.71
C PRO A 199 -5.20 16.36 -21.87
N GLN A 200 -4.31 17.16 -21.29
CA GLN A 200 -3.29 16.67 -20.35
C GLN A 200 -3.88 16.28 -18.99
N MET A 201 -5.03 16.81 -18.62
CA MET A 201 -5.71 16.50 -17.35
C MET A 201 -6.39 15.12 -17.37
N GLU A 202 -6.81 14.64 -18.53
CA GLU A 202 -7.42 13.32 -18.67
C GLU A 202 -6.45 12.18 -18.29
N ALA A 203 -5.16 12.44 -18.31
CA ALA A 203 -4.12 11.47 -17.95
C ALA A 203 -3.68 11.54 -16.48
N CYS A 204 -4.27 12.43 -15.68
CA CYS A 204 -3.80 12.69 -14.32
C CYS A 204 -4.76 12.17 -13.28
N THR A 205 -4.16 11.64 -12.23
CA THR A 205 -4.88 11.20 -11.03
C THR A 205 -4.99 12.36 -10.06
N GLY A 206 -6.17 12.62 -9.55
CA GLY A 206 -6.37 13.53 -8.43
C GLY A 206 -5.62 13.06 -7.18
N VAL A 207 -5.28 13.99 -6.32
CA VAL A 207 -4.60 13.73 -5.06
C VAL A 207 -5.55 13.92 -3.90
N PRO A 208 -5.96 12.84 -3.22
CA PRO A 208 -6.87 12.95 -2.10
C PRO A 208 -6.21 13.59 -0.89
N THR A 209 -7.01 14.29 -0.11
CA THR A 209 -6.63 14.84 1.20
C THR A 209 -7.59 14.37 2.28
N TYR A 210 -7.09 14.33 3.50
CA TYR A 210 -7.90 14.09 4.67
C TYR A 210 -7.95 15.37 5.52
N ASP A 211 -9.15 15.92 5.72
CA ASP A 211 -9.33 17.24 6.34
C ASP A 211 -8.47 18.36 5.68
N GLY A 212 -8.36 18.33 4.34
CA GLY A 212 -7.56 19.29 3.59
C GLY A 212 -6.04 19.12 3.72
N GLN A 213 -5.58 18.04 4.35
CA GLN A 213 -4.16 17.78 4.54
C GLN A 213 -3.73 16.49 3.85
N PRO A 214 -2.57 16.49 3.18
CA PRO A 214 -1.95 15.26 2.72
C PRO A 214 -1.62 14.33 3.90
N VAL A 215 -1.91 13.05 3.75
CA VAL A 215 -1.62 12.04 4.77
C VAL A 215 -0.88 10.86 4.14
N GLU A 216 -0.04 10.23 4.95
CA GLU A 216 0.55 8.95 4.61
C GLU A 216 -0.41 7.82 4.98
N VAL A 217 -0.52 6.85 4.10
CA VAL A 217 -1.25 5.59 4.31
C VAL A 217 -0.30 4.40 4.13
N GLY A 218 -0.69 3.23 4.61
CA GLY A 218 0.09 2.02 4.45
C GLY A 218 0.70 1.46 5.74
N PRO A 219 1.70 0.58 5.66
CA PRO A 219 2.22 -0.15 6.80
C PRO A 219 2.63 0.74 7.97
N ARG A 220 3.40 1.82 7.72
CA ARG A 220 3.79 2.74 8.77
C ARG A 220 2.60 3.46 9.39
N ALA A 221 1.68 3.96 8.57
CA ALA A 221 0.47 4.64 9.05
C ALA A 221 -0.36 3.72 9.97
N ARG A 222 -0.54 2.45 9.59
CA ARG A 222 -1.23 1.46 10.41
C ARG A 222 -0.55 1.24 11.76
N LEU A 223 0.77 1.03 11.75
CA LEU A 223 1.51 0.82 13.01
C LEU A 223 1.55 2.07 13.89
N VAL A 224 1.65 3.27 13.30
CA VAL A 224 1.53 4.54 14.04
C VAL A 224 0.17 4.63 14.73
N LYS A 225 -0.91 4.37 13.99
CA LYS A 225 -2.29 4.51 14.51
C LYS A 225 -2.66 3.45 15.55
N PHE A 226 -2.20 2.21 15.39
CA PHE A 226 -2.67 1.09 16.18
C PHE A 226 -1.64 0.50 17.17
N LYS A 227 -0.36 0.79 16.99
CA LYS A 227 0.73 0.18 17.79
C LYS A 227 1.72 1.17 18.37
N GLY A 228 1.52 2.48 18.20
CA GLY A 228 2.45 3.48 18.73
C GLY A 228 3.83 3.47 18.07
N TYR A 229 3.91 3.06 16.82
CA TYR A 229 5.16 3.07 16.05
C TYR A 229 5.61 4.50 15.78
N ASP A 230 6.92 4.80 15.95
CA ASP A 230 7.45 6.17 15.88
C ASP A 230 8.68 6.33 14.96
N GLU A 231 9.11 5.27 14.26
CA GLU A 231 10.28 5.36 13.40
C GLU A 231 10.02 6.15 12.12
N LYS A 232 11.00 6.98 11.79
CA LYS A 232 10.90 8.01 10.76
C LYS A 232 11.62 7.62 9.48
N GLY A 233 11.37 8.41 8.42
CA GLY A 233 12.06 8.31 7.14
C GLY A 233 11.80 7.00 6.39
N THR A 234 12.56 6.81 5.31
CA THR A 234 12.43 5.67 4.40
C THR A 234 12.72 4.33 5.09
N VAL A 235 13.75 4.28 5.94
CA VAL A 235 14.08 3.05 6.68
C VAL A 235 12.95 2.67 7.63
N GLY A 236 12.33 3.67 8.32
CA GLY A 236 11.16 3.43 9.16
C GLY A 236 9.98 2.85 8.39
N GLN A 237 9.73 3.28 7.15
CA GLN A 237 8.69 2.67 6.30
C GLN A 237 8.98 1.19 5.99
N HIS A 238 10.22 0.87 5.66
CA HIS A 238 10.61 -0.52 5.40
C HIS A 238 10.53 -1.39 6.65
N ILE A 239 10.97 -0.90 7.82
CA ILE A 239 10.85 -1.64 9.09
C ILE A 239 9.39 -1.88 9.45
N ALA A 240 8.52 -0.87 9.35
CA ALA A 240 7.09 -1.03 9.59
C ALA A 240 6.49 -2.17 8.74
N ARG A 241 6.87 -2.26 7.48
CA ARG A 241 6.43 -3.32 6.57
C ARG A 241 6.91 -4.70 7.01
N GLN A 242 8.13 -4.81 7.55
CA GLN A 242 8.61 -6.09 8.08
C GLN A 242 7.88 -6.53 9.35
N LEU A 243 7.54 -5.60 10.25
CA LEU A 243 6.73 -5.88 11.42
C LEU A 243 5.33 -6.37 11.02
N GLU A 244 4.71 -5.71 10.05
CA GLU A 244 3.40 -6.13 9.53
C GLU A 244 3.43 -7.52 8.88
N TYR A 245 4.57 -7.97 8.38
CA TYR A 245 4.73 -9.31 7.81
C TYR A 245 4.35 -10.42 8.80
N VAL A 246 4.84 -10.29 10.02
CA VAL A 246 4.53 -11.20 11.12
C VAL A 246 3.09 -11.00 11.59
N ASP A 247 2.63 -9.75 11.71
CA ASP A 247 1.25 -9.44 12.10
C ASP A 247 0.22 -10.09 11.18
N CYS A 248 0.48 -10.12 9.87
CA CYS A 248 -0.40 -10.78 8.89
C CYS A 248 -0.59 -12.26 9.21
N ILE A 249 0.47 -12.99 9.53
CA ILE A 249 0.38 -14.41 9.86
C ILE A 249 -0.42 -14.63 11.16
N TYR A 250 -0.18 -13.81 12.18
CA TYR A 250 -0.94 -13.92 13.44
C TYR A 250 -2.42 -13.57 13.22
N ALA A 251 -2.72 -12.58 12.41
CA ALA A 251 -4.10 -12.23 12.06
C ALA A 251 -4.81 -13.37 11.31
N ILE A 252 -4.11 -14.04 10.38
CA ILE A 252 -4.63 -15.21 9.67
C ILE A 252 -4.93 -16.34 10.68
N LEU A 253 -3.97 -16.72 11.51
CA LEU A 253 -4.14 -17.79 12.50
C LEU A 253 -5.30 -17.51 13.45
N LYS A 254 -5.37 -16.32 14.03
CA LYS A 254 -6.45 -15.89 14.92
C LYS A 254 -7.82 -15.92 14.22
N SER A 255 -7.87 -15.47 12.97
CA SER A 255 -9.13 -15.44 12.22
C SER A 255 -9.58 -16.83 11.79
N LEU A 256 -8.66 -17.74 11.47
CA LEU A 256 -8.97 -19.12 11.16
C LEU A 256 -9.46 -19.91 12.38
N ASP A 257 -8.93 -19.60 13.56
CA ASP A 257 -9.38 -20.20 14.82
C ASP A 257 -10.84 -19.79 15.13
N ALA A 258 -11.19 -18.54 14.88
CA ALA A 258 -12.53 -18.01 15.09
C ALA A 258 -13.51 -18.27 13.93
N LEU A 259 -13.07 -18.86 12.80
CA LEU A 259 -13.88 -18.99 11.60
C LEU A 259 -14.96 -20.06 11.74
N ASN A 260 -16.22 -19.67 11.64
CA ASN A 260 -17.36 -20.58 11.57
C ASN A 260 -17.59 -21.06 10.12
N THR A 261 -17.24 -22.30 9.82
CA THR A 261 -17.36 -22.90 8.50
C THR A 261 -18.79 -23.36 8.14
N SER A 262 -19.70 -23.35 9.10
CA SER A 262 -21.11 -23.76 8.93
C SER A 262 -22.08 -22.58 8.82
N GLY A 263 -21.61 -21.35 9.05
CA GLY A 263 -22.45 -20.16 9.09
C GLY A 263 -22.95 -19.72 7.71
N LYS A 264 -24.08 -19.04 7.67
CA LYS A 264 -24.55 -18.30 6.50
C LYS A 264 -23.62 -17.09 6.28
N VAL A 265 -23.14 -16.91 5.07
CA VAL A 265 -22.15 -15.87 4.74
C VAL A 265 -22.66 -14.85 3.73
N LEU A 266 -23.90 -14.97 3.28
CA LEU A 266 -24.53 -14.07 2.35
C LEU A 266 -25.86 -13.55 2.91
N ALA A 267 -26.07 -12.24 2.82
CA ALA A 267 -27.34 -11.60 3.16
C ALA A 267 -28.47 -12.02 2.19
N ASP A 268 -29.70 -12.02 2.71
CA ASP A 268 -30.88 -12.31 1.93
C ASP A 268 -32.07 -11.49 2.49
N PRO A 269 -32.73 -10.62 1.71
CA PRO A 269 -32.40 -10.31 0.30
C PRO A 269 -31.10 -9.50 0.14
N ILE A 270 -30.53 -9.57 -1.06
CA ILE A 270 -29.37 -8.73 -1.43
C ILE A 270 -29.89 -7.31 -1.67
N PRO A 271 -29.31 -6.27 -1.05
CA PRO A 271 -29.68 -4.88 -1.27
C PRO A 271 -29.52 -4.48 -2.75
N GLN A 272 -30.51 -3.77 -3.29
CA GLN A 272 -30.50 -3.32 -4.69
C GLN A 272 -30.02 -1.87 -4.85
N GLY A 273 -29.96 -1.11 -3.76
CA GLY A 273 -29.66 0.32 -3.79
C GLY A 273 -30.90 1.16 -4.08
N ASP A 274 -31.00 2.29 -3.44
CA ASP A 274 -32.13 3.24 -3.51
C ASP A 274 -31.76 4.56 -4.23
N GLY A 275 -30.53 4.68 -4.70
CA GLY A 275 -29.97 5.89 -5.30
C GLY A 275 -29.21 6.78 -4.33
N SER A 276 -29.14 6.43 -3.04
CA SER A 276 -28.31 7.13 -2.08
C SER A 276 -26.81 6.87 -2.33
N MET A 277 -25.99 7.78 -1.85
CA MET A 277 -24.53 7.63 -1.84
C MET A 277 -24.12 6.66 -0.74
N GLY A 278 -23.36 5.64 -1.11
CA GLY A 278 -22.68 4.75 -0.18
C GLY A 278 -21.15 4.92 -0.28
N TRP A 279 -20.47 4.70 0.81
CA TRP A 279 -19.01 4.65 0.82
C TRP A 279 -18.49 3.61 1.78
N ALA A 280 -17.29 3.12 1.49
CA ALA A 280 -16.58 2.19 2.33
C ALA A 280 -15.07 2.40 2.21
N ALA A 281 -14.36 2.08 3.26
CA ALA A 281 -12.91 2.07 3.24
C ALA A 281 -12.38 0.69 3.61
N ASN A 282 -11.23 0.38 3.05
CA ASN A 282 -10.55 -0.88 3.18
C ASN A 282 -9.04 -0.64 3.24
N GLU A 283 -8.30 -1.52 3.87
CA GLU A 283 -6.84 -1.44 3.90
C GLU A 283 -6.21 -2.44 2.93
N ALA A 284 -5.84 -1.93 1.78
CA ALA A 284 -4.99 -2.64 0.83
C ALA A 284 -3.54 -2.74 1.34
N PRO A 285 -2.66 -3.54 0.72
CA PRO A 285 -1.25 -3.66 1.14
C PRO A 285 -0.54 -2.31 1.30
N ARG A 286 -0.79 -1.39 0.38
CA ARG A 286 -0.15 -0.08 0.32
C ARG A 286 -0.86 1.01 1.09
N GLY A 287 -2.02 0.72 1.67
CA GLY A 287 -2.76 1.65 2.53
C GLY A 287 -4.25 1.67 2.31
N THR A 288 -4.86 2.74 2.79
CA THR A 288 -6.31 2.95 2.77
C THR A 288 -6.81 3.13 1.34
N ASP A 289 -7.77 2.30 0.98
CA ASP A 289 -8.49 2.30 -0.29
C ASP A 289 -9.96 2.63 -0.01
N VAL A 290 -10.44 3.70 -0.62
CA VAL A 290 -11.77 4.20 -0.37
C VAL A 290 -12.60 4.10 -1.64
N HIS A 291 -13.80 3.59 -1.50
CA HIS A 291 -14.76 3.44 -2.58
C HIS A 291 -16.03 4.20 -2.25
N LEU A 292 -16.50 4.99 -3.20
CA LEU A 292 -17.74 5.71 -3.14
C LEU A 292 -18.60 5.26 -4.31
N ALA A 293 -19.88 5.03 -4.08
CA ALA A 293 -20.79 4.57 -5.13
C ALA A 293 -22.21 5.09 -4.92
N ARG A 294 -22.88 5.35 -6.02
CA ARG A 294 -24.33 5.53 -6.06
C ARG A 294 -24.93 4.38 -6.85
N VAL A 295 -25.78 3.60 -6.19
CA VAL A 295 -26.42 2.43 -6.80
C VAL A 295 -27.94 2.59 -6.72
N LYS A 296 -28.63 2.42 -7.86
CA LYS A 296 -30.07 2.44 -7.93
C LYS A 296 -30.56 1.29 -8.81
N ASP A 297 -31.58 0.58 -8.34
CA ASP A 297 -32.19 -0.52 -9.04
C ASP A 297 -31.19 -1.57 -9.55
N GLY A 298 -30.19 -1.89 -8.70
CA GLY A 298 -29.12 -2.84 -9.01
C GLY A 298 -28.08 -2.36 -10.03
N ARG A 299 -28.10 -1.06 -10.38
CA ARG A 299 -27.15 -0.46 -11.34
C ARG A 299 -26.31 0.61 -10.68
N VAL A 300 -25.00 0.58 -10.93
CA VAL A 300 -24.08 1.64 -10.55
C VAL A 300 -24.36 2.87 -11.42
N GLN A 301 -24.74 3.97 -10.79
CA GLN A 301 -24.97 5.26 -11.44
C GLN A 301 -23.73 6.14 -11.42
N TRP A 302 -22.95 6.01 -10.36
CA TRP A 302 -21.70 6.72 -10.18
C TRP A 302 -20.76 5.91 -9.28
N TYR A 303 -19.47 6.00 -9.52
CA TYR A 303 -18.44 5.31 -8.75
C TYR A 303 -17.16 6.08 -8.76
N GLU A 304 -16.52 6.20 -7.60
CA GLU A 304 -15.21 6.81 -7.39
C GLU A 304 -14.39 5.97 -6.44
N MET A 305 -13.06 6.01 -6.58
CA MET A 305 -12.14 5.36 -5.67
C MET A 305 -10.90 6.21 -5.42
N LEU A 306 -10.49 6.26 -4.15
CA LEU A 306 -9.27 6.92 -3.70
C LEU A 306 -8.29 5.85 -3.29
N VAL A 307 -7.32 5.58 -4.16
CA VAL A 307 -6.43 4.43 -4.00
C VAL A 307 -5.17 4.78 -3.18
N PRO A 308 -4.55 3.80 -2.51
CA PRO A 308 -3.46 4.05 -1.57
C PRO A 308 -2.28 4.83 -2.13
N THR A 309 -1.88 4.54 -3.36
CA THR A 309 -0.72 5.20 -3.98
C THR A 309 -0.98 6.69 -4.21
N THR A 310 -2.23 7.09 -4.54
CA THR A 310 -2.56 8.50 -4.72
C THR A 310 -2.53 9.30 -3.41
N TRP A 311 -2.95 8.71 -2.30
CA TRP A 311 -2.78 9.30 -0.97
C TRP A 311 -1.31 9.58 -0.65
N ASN A 312 -0.42 8.68 -1.07
CA ASN A 312 1.00 8.74 -0.78
C ASN A 312 1.80 9.68 -1.71
N PHE A 313 1.28 10.12 -2.84
CA PHE A 313 2.02 10.99 -3.76
C PHE A 313 2.49 12.29 -3.12
N PRO A 314 1.65 13.08 -2.43
CA PRO A 314 2.11 14.33 -1.82
C PRO A 314 3.14 14.10 -0.71
N THR A 315 2.94 13.05 0.09
CA THR A 315 3.87 12.72 1.18
C THR A 315 5.20 12.21 0.63
N CYS A 316 5.18 11.43 -0.44
CA CYS A 316 6.38 11.00 -1.16
C CYS A 316 7.13 12.20 -1.78
N SER A 317 6.42 13.12 -2.41
CA SER A 317 7.00 14.36 -2.95
C SER A 317 7.72 15.18 -1.86
N ARG A 318 7.07 15.36 -0.70
CA ARG A 318 7.70 16.03 0.44
C ARG A 318 8.92 15.28 0.98
N ALA A 319 8.86 13.96 1.00
CA ALA A 319 9.99 13.12 1.43
C ALA A 319 11.22 13.20 0.49
N LEU A 320 10.97 13.51 -0.78
CA LEU A 320 12.03 13.73 -1.76
C LEU A 320 12.68 15.11 -1.63
N THR A 321 11.96 16.10 -1.09
CA THR A 321 12.47 17.47 -0.95
C THR A 321 13.68 17.50 -0.04
N GLY A 322 14.82 17.99 -0.56
CA GLY A 322 16.10 18.04 0.16
C GLY A 322 16.87 16.71 0.21
N ALA A 323 16.34 15.62 -0.31
CA ALA A 323 17.08 14.38 -0.46
C ALA A 323 18.05 14.47 -1.67
N PRO A 324 19.24 13.86 -1.60
CA PRO A 324 20.09 13.71 -2.77
C PRO A 324 19.33 12.98 -3.88
N TRP A 325 19.30 13.56 -5.08
CA TRP A 325 18.52 13.00 -6.20
C TRP A 325 18.92 11.55 -6.53
N GLN A 326 20.18 11.19 -6.32
CA GLN A 326 20.68 9.82 -6.51
C GLN A 326 20.03 8.80 -5.57
N LEU A 327 19.43 9.26 -4.45
CA LEU A 327 18.70 8.44 -3.48
C LEU A 327 17.18 8.53 -3.64
N ALA A 328 16.69 9.28 -4.62
CA ALA A 328 15.26 9.48 -4.85
C ALA A 328 14.51 8.15 -5.03
N GLU A 329 15.09 7.23 -5.79
CA GLU A 329 14.51 5.90 -6.02
C GLU A 329 14.33 5.11 -4.71
N LEU A 330 15.30 5.18 -3.81
CA LEU A 330 15.21 4.55 -2.49
C LEU A 330 14.07 5.13 -1.65
N VAL A 331 13.89 6.47 -1.69
CA VAL A 331 12.79 7.14 -1.00
C VAL A 331 11.44 6.72 -1.57
N VAL A 332 11.30 6.72 -2.90
CA VAL A 332 10.06 6.30 -3.59
C VAL A 332 9.70 4.85 -3.25
N ARG A 333 10.68 3.94 -3.25
CA ARG A 333 10.45 2.53 -2.88
C ARG A 333 10.00 2.34 -1.42
N GLY A 334 10.33 3.28 -0.53
CA GLY A 334 9.78 3.28 0.82
C GLY A 334 8.26 3.33 0.86
N TYR A 335 7.66 4.07 -0.07
CA TYR A 335 6.20 4.17 -0.25
C TYR A 335 5.59 2.98 -0.99
N ASP A 336 6.40 2.13 -1.65
CA ASP A 336 5.95 0.96 -2.40
C ASP A 336 4.85 1.32 -3.42
N PRO A 337 5.08 2.25 -4.36
CA PRO A 337 4.05 2.60 -5.33
C PRO A 337 3.65 1.38 -6.14
N CYS A 338 2.37 1.29 -6.53
CA CYS A 338 1.84 0.17 -7.29
C CYS A 338 2.58 0.03 -8.63
N VAL A 339 2.86 -1.21 -9.05
CA VAL A 339 3.59 -1.50 -10.31
C VAL A 339 2.88 -0.90 -11.54
N SER A 340 1.55 -0.83 -11.51
CA SER A 340 0.76 -0.16 -12.55
C SER A 340 0.90 1.37 -12.54
N CYS A 341 1.50 1.94 -11.48
CA CYS A 341 1.81 3.36 -11.36
C CYS A 341 3.30 3.59 -11.69
N ALA A 342 3.78 3.09 -12.82
CA ALA A 342 5.17 3.24 -13.26
C ALA A 342 5.60 4.70 -13.16
N THR A 343 6.69 4.95 -12.42
CA THR A 343 7.19 6.29 -12.19
C THR A 343 8.40 6.55 -13.07
N HIS A 344 8.35 7.63 -13.82
CA HIS A 344 9.45 8.09 -14.63
C HIS A 344 10.17 9.22 -13.89
N MET A 345 11.43 9.02 -13.55
CA MET A 345 12.24 10.05 -12.93
C MET A 345 13.01 10.81 -14.02
N ILE A 346 12.76 12.11 -14.11
CA ILE A 346 13.51 13.04 -14.95
C ILE A 346 14.18 14.04 -14.00
N VAL A 347 15.50 14.10 -14.05
CA VAL A 347 16.27 15.07 -13.28
C VAL A 347 16.65 16.21 -14.20
N VAL A 348 16.31 17.42 -13.83
CA VAL A 348 16.64 18.64 -14.56
C VAL A 348 17.55 19.53 -13.72
N ASP A 349 18.38 20.34 -14.37
CA ASP A 349 19.13 21.42 -13.74
C ASP A 349 18.26 22.67 -13.55
N ASP A 350 18.84 23.74 -13.02
CA ASP A 350 18.16 25.02 -12.78
C ASP A 350 17.69 25.69 -14.08
N ASP A 351 18.24 25.31 -15.22
CA ASP A 351 17.83 25.77 -16.57
C ASP A 351 16.77 24.84 -17.21
N ASN A 352 16.20 23.87 -16.47
CA ASN A 352 15.28 22.85 -16.97
C ASN A 352 15.85 21.90 -18.04
N ARG A 353 17.17 21.73 -18.10
CA ARG A 353 17.79 20.75 -18.99
C ARG A 353 17.82 19.39 -18.32
N ILE A 354 17.50 18.35 -19.07
CA ILE A 354 17.51 16.99 -18.57
C ILE A 354 18.96 16.54 -18.33
N VAL A 355 19.34 16.32 -17.06
CA VAL A 355 20.65 15.81 -16.67
C VAL A 355 20.66 14.32 -16.38
N ALA A 356 19.51 13.73 -16.03
CA ALA A 356 19.34 12.30 -15.89
C ALA A 356 17.88 11.89 -16.12
N GLN A 357 17.68 10.68 -16.64
CA GLN A 357 16.36 10.10 -16.85
C GLN A 357 16.38 8.61 -16.52
N LYS A 358 15.41 8.13 -15.74
CA LYS A 358 15.29 6.74 -15.36
C LYS A 358 13.83 6.35 -15.14
N LEU A 359 13.45 5.17 -15.63
CA LEU A 359 12.20 4.52 -15.24
C LEU A 359 12.39 3.89 -13.86
N ILE A 360 11.56 4.27 -12.89
CA ILE A 360 11.50 3.67 -11.55
C ILE A 360 10.40 2.62 -11.59
N GLN A 361 10.77 1.37 -11.47
CA GLN A 361 9.87 0.22 -11.40
C GLN A 361 9.83 -0.36 -10.00
#